data_a64fb5236db6684ab1379dc32b717ee8
#
_entry.id   a64fb5236db6684ab1379dc32b717ee8
#
_cell.length_a   1.000
_cell.length_b   1.000
_cell.length_c   1.000
_cell.angle_alpha   90.00
_cell.angle_beta   90.00
_cell.angle_gamma   90.00
#
_symmetry.space_group_name_H-M   'P 1'
#
loop_
_entity.id
_entity.type
_entity.pdbx_description
1 polymer ?
#
loop_
_entity_poly.entity_id
_entity_poly.type
_entity_poly.pdbx_seq_one_letter_code
_entity_poly.pdbx_strand_id
1 'polypeptide(L)'
;MATNNAINNSLATPFNVGATSVTSTGTQLNLLNALTAVPIDKINVQTFAASGTYTPTAGMVFIYAELIGGGGGSGGITSGAGTISAAAGGGGAAPLATRVFTAAQVGASATVTIGAGGVAATAGGNTGGTGGTTSLALTGSGTITISSSGGLGGVGDSTAQTASAFGGAGGSCTNADVAARGASGNAGLHSAILFATGGKGADSAWGMGGLSNSTANGSGSGNAGSGFGSGASGAFSAQAGVVNVAGTAGQIGYMRITEYISA
;
A
#
# COMPACT_ATOMS: atom_id res chain seq x y z
N MET A 1 69.17 -17.31 -24.31
CA MET A 1 67.89 -16.79 -23.76
C MET A 1 66.84 -17.86 -23.98
N ALA A 2 66.48 -18.61 -22.96
CA ALA A 2 65.38 -19.55 -23.07
C ALA A 2 64.09 -18.73 -23.14
N THR A 3 63.46 -18.70 -24.29
CA THR A 3 62.14 -18.12 -24.45
C THR A 3 61.17 -18.93 -23.63
N ASN A 4 60.52 -18.23 -22.74
CA ASN A 4 59.57 -18.78 -21.79
C ASN A 4 58.30 -19.28 -22.51
N ASN A 5 58.44 -20.31 -23.33
CA ASN A 5 57.36 -20.96 -24.05
C ASN A 5 56.75 -22.12 -23.26
N ALA A 6 57.30 -22.34 -22.07
CA ALA A 6 56.80 -23.39 -21.16
C ALA A 6 55.52 -22.97 -20.38
N ILE A 7 55.17 -21.70 -20.46
CA ILE A 7 53.96 -21.20 -19.76
C ILE A 7 52.68 -21.64 -20.46
N ASN A 8 52.78 -22.03 -21.73
CA ASN A 8 51.60 -22.40 -22.51
C ASN A 8 51.17 -23.87 -22.38
N ASN A 9 51.94 -24.73 -21.71
CA ASN A 9 51.68 -26.14 -21.93
C ASN A 9 51.59 -27.04 -20.73
N SER A 10 51.89 -26.58 -19.59
CA SER A 10 51.57 -27.36 -18.40
C SER A 10 51.74 -26.49 -17.18
N LEU A 11 50.71 -25.84 -16.80
CA LEU A 11 50.48 -25.77 -15.38
C LEU A 11 50.31 -27.21 -14.93
N ALA A 12 51.44 -27.86 -14.58
CA ALA A 12 51.39 -29.14 -13.93
C ALA A 12 50.43 -28.98 -12.75
N THR A 13 49.44 -29.78 -12.71
CA THR A 13 48.51 -29.82 -11.62
C THR A 13 49.22 -30.18 -10.32
N PRO A 14 48.97 -29.47 -9.23
CA PRO A 14 48.01 -28.39 -9.08
C PRO A 14 48.66 -26.99 -9.21
N PHE A 15 47.96 -26.05 -9.86
CA PHE A 15 48.29 -24.65 -9.76
C PHE A 15 47.89 -24.15 -8.37
N ASN A 16 48.87 -23.67 -7.62
CA ASN A 16 48.65 -23.19 -6.25
C ASN A 16 48.75 -21.67 -6.20
N VAL A 17 47.76 -21.03 -5.52
CA VAL A 17 47.84 -19.64 -5.07
C VAL A 17 48.10 -19.65 -3.57
N GLY A 18 49.33 -19.39 -3.16
CA GLY A 18 49.75 -19.58 -1.78
C GLY A 18 49.73 -21.08 -1.39
N ALA A 19 49.11 -21.42 -0.28
CA ALA A 19 48.91 -22.79 0.19
C ALA A 19 47.67 -23.48 -0.40
N THR A 20 46.89 -22.80 -1.24
CA THR A 20 45.64 -23.30 -1.79
C THR A 20 45.81 -23.82 -3.20
N SER A 21 45.40 -25.06 -3.44
CA SER A 21 45.41 -25.69 -4.76
C SER A 21 44.21 -25.24 -5.57
N VAL A 22 44.39 -24.69 -6.78
CA VAL A 22 43.31 -24.33 -7.70
C VAL A 22 42.95 -25.57 -8.50
N THR A 23 41.77 -26.12 -8.21
CA THR A 23 41.25 -27.34 -8.88
C THR A 23 40.39 -27.02 -10.10
N SER A 24 40.13 -25.74 -10.37
CA SER A 24 39.31 -25.30 -11.50
C SER A 24 40.04 -25.53 -12.84
N THR A 25 39.27 -25.98 -13.83
CA THR A 25 39.79 -26.10 -15.21
C THR A 25 40.03 -24.73 -15.83
N GLY A 26 40.88 -24.66 -16.87
CA GLY A 26 41.13 -23.41 -17.61
C GLY A 26 39.84 -22.79 -18.15
N THR A 27 38.87 -23.60 -18.58
CA THR A 27 37.54 -23.14 -19.01
C THR A 27 36.76 -22.50 -17.85
N GLN A 28 36.81 -23.10 -16.67
CA GLN A 28 36.13 -22.55 -15.46
C GLN A 28 36.80 -21.25 -15.01
N LEU A 29 38.15 -21.13 -15.10
CA LEU A 29 38.85 -19.87 -14.81
C LEU A 29 38.54 -18.79 -15.83
N ASN A 30 38.42 -19.14 -17.13
CA ASN A 30 38.00 -18.19 -18.14
C ASN A 30 36.54 -17.71 -17.97
N LEU A 31 35.65 -18.58 -17.50
CA LEU A 31 34.27 -18.16 -17.14
C LEU A 31 34.26 -17.18 -15.97
N LEU A 32 35.13 -17.39 -14.96
CA LEU A 32 35.30 -16.44 -13.85
C LEU A 32 35.88 -15.09 -14.33
N ASN A 33 36.84 -15.12 -15.29
CA ASN A 33 37.38 -13.90 -15.88
C ASN A 33 36.33 -13.14 -16.75
N ALA A 34 35.37 -13.87 -17.34
CA ALA A 34 34.26 -13.28 -18.06
C ALA A 34 33.16 -12.72 -17.15
N LEU A 35 33.20 -13.10 -15.87
CA LEU A 35 32.31 -12.56 -14.85
C LEU A 35 32.82 -11.17 -14.39
N THR A 36 32.67 -10.19 -15.27
CA THR A 36 33.21 -8.84 -15.08
C THR A 36 32.45 -8.00 -14.04
N ALA A 37 31.31 -8.47 -13.58
CA ALA A 37 30.58 -7.86 -12.48
C ALA A 37 29.70 -8.90 -11.78
N VAL A 38 29.52 -8.79 -10.48
CA VAL A 38 28.44 -9.45 -9.75
C VAL A 38 27.15 -8.76 -10.22
N PRO A 39 26.18 -9.50 -10.79
CA PRO A 39 24.99 -8.87 -11.37
C PRO A 39 24.25 -7.95 -10.39
N ILE A 40 24.22 -8.36 -9.11
CA ILE A 40 23.67 -7.59 -8.00
C ILE A 40 24.57 -7.83 -6.79
N ASP A 41 25.15 -6.78 -6.26
CA ASP A 41 26.02 -6.85 -5.06
C ASP A 41 25.43 -6.11 -3.85
N LYS A 42 24.46 -5.24 -4.08
CA LYS A 42 23.83 -4.44 -3.03
C LYS A 42 22.35 -4.26 -3.24
N ILE A 43 21.62 -4.26 -2.13
CA ILE A 43 20.20 -3.88 -2.08
C ILE A 43 20.09 -2.60 -1.23
N ASN A 44 19.34 -1.62 -1.73
CA ASN A 44 18.98 -0.41 -1.00
C ASN A 44 17.45 -0.28 -0.94
N VAL A 45 16.92 0.28 0.15
CA VAL A 45 15.48 0.47 0.31
C VAL A 45 15.20 1.93 0.61
N GLN A 46 14.35 2.55 -0.20
CA GLN A 46 13.84 3.89 0.03
C GLN A 46 12.34 3.83 0.34
N THR A 47 11.89 4.59 1.31
CA THR A 47 10.50 4.59 1.78
C THR A 47 9.93 6.00 1.78
N PHE A 48 8.64 6.12 1.44
CA PHE A 48 7.94 7.39 1.32
C PHE A 48 6.61 7.34 2.07
N ALA A 49 6.50 8.15 3.12
CA ALA A 49 5.25 8.44 3.83
C ALA A 49 4.68 9.83 3.46
N ALA A 50 5.36 10.56 2.58
CA ALA A 50 4.95 11.85 2.03
C ALA A 50 5.39 11.95 0.56
N SER A 51 4.70 12.77 -0.22
CA SER A 51 5.04 13.02 -1.63
C SER A 51 6.43 13.66 -1.74
N GLY A 52 7.17 13.32 -2.81
CA GLY A 52 8.52 13.76 -3.02
C GLY A 52 9.11 13.26 -4.34
N THR A 53 10.42 13.23 -4.41
CA THR A 53 11.15 12.72 -5.58
C THR A 53 11.95 11.49 -5.20
N TYR A 54 11.79 10.42 -5.94
CA TYR A 54 12.69 9.27 -5.90
C TYR A 54 13.88 9.55 -6.81
N THR A 55 15.09 9.44 -6.27
CA THR A 55 16.35 9.52 -7.02
C THR A 55 17.05 8.17 -6.91
N PRO A 56 17.29 7.47 -8.03
CA PRO A 56 17.98 6.19 -8.01
C PRO A 56 19.39 6.29 -7.45
N THR A 57 19.82 5.28 -6.70
CA THR A 57 21.21 5.12 -6.28
C THR A 57 22.08 4.79 -7.50
N ALA A 58 23.32 5.33 -7.53
CA ALA A 58 24.28 5.03 -8.60
C ALA A 58 24.50 3.52 -8.73
N GLY A 59 24.53 3.01 -9.98
CA GLY A 59 24.63 1.56 -10.25
C GLY A 59 23.32 0.78 -10.12
N MET A 60 22.18 1.43 -9.87
CA MET A 60 20.87 0.77 -9.84
C MET A 60 20.57 0.12 -11.21
N VAL A 61 20.28 -1.20 -11.20
CA VAL A 61 19.97 -2.01 -12.38
C VAL A 61 18.45 -2.09 -12.58
N PHE A 62 17.72 -2.38 -11.52
CA PHE A 62 16.26 -2.40 -11.50
C PHE A 62 15.73 -2.09 -10.11
N ILE A 63 14.46 -1.74 -10.03
CA ILE A 63 13.72 -1.54 -8.78
C ILE A 63 12.52 -2.46 -8.70
N TYR A 64 12.15 -2.82 -7.46
CA TYR A 64 10.84 -3.35 -7.12
C TYR A 64 10.07 -2.29 -6.34
N ALA A 65 9.05 -1.75 -6.96
CA ALA A 65 8.18 -0.73 -6.37
C ALA A 65 6.92 -1.36 -5.80
N GLU A 66 6.60 -1.01 -4.56
CA GLU A 66 5.40 -1.41 -3.83
C GLU A 66 4.73 -0.15 -3.29
N LEU A 67 3.46 0.03 -3.61
CA LEU A 67 2.74 1.22 -3.20
C LEU A 67 1.28 0.94 -2.89
N ILE A 68 0.75 1.68 -1.93
CA ILE A 68 -0.63 1.58 -1.48
C ILE A 68 -1.23 2.98 -1.36
N GLY A 69 -2.45 3.17 -1.86
CA GLY A 69 -3.20 4.42 -1.77
C GLY A 69 -3.71 4.71 -0.36
N GLY A 70 -4.40 5.81 -0.15
CA GLY A 70 -5.06 6.12 1.11
C GLY A 70 -6.32 5.28 1.31
N GLY A 71 -6.65 4.90 2.55
CA GLY A 71 -7.91 4.27 2.90
C GLY A 71 -9.07 5.26 2.90
N GLY A 72 -10.30 4.78 2.71
CA GLY A 72 -11.51 5.59 2.78
C GLY A 72 -11.87 6.01 4.21
N GLY A 73 -12.42 7.21 4.36
CA GLY A 73 -13.05 7.64 5.61
C GLY A 73 -14.41 6.96 5.79
N SER A 74 -14.91 6.90 7.01
CA SER A 74 -16.22 6.31 7.29
C SER A 74 -17.37 7.31 7.23
N GLY A 75 -18.57 6.78 7.07
CA GLY A 75 -19.80 7.56 7.12
C GLY A 75 -20.12 8.11 8.51
N GLY A 76 -20.82 9.24 8.54
CA GLY A 76 -21.45 9.83 9.73
C GLY A 76 -22.90 9.41 9.86
N ILE A 77 -23.52 9.72 11.00
CA ILE A 77 -24.93 9.39 11.26
C ILE A 77 -25.72 10.59 11.74
N THR A 78 -27.04 10.53 11.47
CA THR A 78 -28.09 11.28 12.19
C THR A 78 -29.13 10.27 12.67
N SER A 79 -29.34 10.18 13.98
CA SER A 79 -30.51 9.48 14.54
C SER A 79 -31.67 10.45 14.78
N GLY A 80 -32.94 9.94 14.69
CA GLY A 80 -34.16 10.76 14.86
C GLY A 80 -34.60 10.90 16.28
N ALA A 81 -35.65 11.72 16.46
CA ALA A 81 -36.40 11.79 17.71
C ALA A 81 -37.11 10.44 17.93
N GLY A 82 -37.00 9.90 19.13
CA GLY A 82 -37.51 8.58 19.50
C GLY A 82 -36.42 7.57 19.74
N THR A 83 -36.70 6.28 19.56
CA THR A 83 -35.78 5.17 19.77
C THR A 83 -35.16 4.67 18.45
N ILE A 84 -34.77 5.58 17.59
CA ILE A 84 -34.24 5.22 16.27
C ILE A 84 -32.71 5.07 16.36
N SER A 85 -32.22 3.88 16.11
CA SER A 85 -30.79 3.61 15.96
C SER A 85 -30.30 4.01 14.56
N ALA A 86 -29.03 4.34 14.43
CA ALA A 86 -28.36 4.60 13.15
C ALA A 86 -26.94 4.03 13.16
N ALA A 87 -26.48 3.53 12.01
CA ALA A 87 -25.14 2.96 11.87
C ALA A 87 -24.57 3.16 10.46
N ALA A 88 -23.49 3.90 10.36
CA ALA A 88 -22.84 4.19 9.10
C ALA A 88 -21.88 3.07 8.66
N GLY A 89 -21.61 3.01 7.34
CA GLY A 89 -20.65 2.11 6.73
C GLY A 89 -19.20 2.47 7.04
N GLY A 90 -18.34 1.46 7.10
CA GLY A 90 -16.89 1.62 7.17
C GLY A 90 -16.27 2.00 5.82
N GLY A 91 -15.14 2.69 5.82
CA GLY A 91 -14.39 3.03 4.61
C GLY A 91 -13.71 1.80 3.97
N GLY A 92 -13.54 1.83 2.66
CA GLY A 92 -12.80 0.84 1.89
C GLY A 92 -11.29 0.99 2.05
N ALA A 93 -10.52 -0.04 1.69
CA ALA A 93 -9.05 -0.01 1.68
C ALA A 93 -8.51 0.25 0.28
N ALA A 94 -7.29 0.79 0.22
CA ALA A 94 -6.52 0.82 -1.02
C ALA A 94 -5.88 -0.55 -1.29
N PRO A 95 -5.70 -0.95 -2.57
CA PRO A 95 -4.94 -2.14 -2.94
C PRO A 95 -3.45 -1.93 -2.84
N LEU A 96 -2.69 -3.01 -2.74
CA LEU A 96 -1.24 -3.01 -2.96
C LEU A 96 -0.96 -3.13 -4.46
N ALA A 97 -0.27 -2.15 -5.04
CA ALA A 97 0.25 -2.20 -6.39
C ALA A 97 1.74 -2.52 -6.33
N THR A 98 2.19 -3.48 -7.14
CA THR A 98 3.60 -3.87 -7.22
C THR A 98 4.06 -3.94 -8.66
N ARG A 99 5.31 -3.53 -8.94
CA ARG A 99 5.91 -3.66 -10.26
C ARG A 99 7.43 -3.59 -10.22
N VAL A 100 8.06 -4.33 -11.14
CA VAL A 100 9.49 -4.23 -11.42
C VAL A 100 9.72 -3.24 -12.57
N PHE A 101 10.73 -2.38 -12.42
CA PHE A 101 11.16 -1.45 -13.46
C PHE A 101 12.67 -1.49 -13.65
N THR A 102 13.12 -1.49 -14.90
CA THR A 102 14.53 -1.38 -15.24
C THR A 102 15.05 0.05 -15.04
N ALA A 103 16.36 0.24 -14.92
CA ALA A 103 16.99 1.55 -14.85
C ALA A 103 16.58 2.49 -16.01
N ALA A 104 16.47 1.95 -17.22
CA ALA A 104 16.04 2.71 -18.39
C ALA A 104 14.60 3.23 -18.27
N GLN A 105 13.70 2.46 -17.67
CA GLN A 105 12.31 2.88 -17.42
C GLN A 105 12.21 3.91 -16.30
N VAL A 106 13.04 3.78 -15.27
CA VAL A 106 13.05 4.70 -14.12
C VAL A 106 13.56 6.08 -14.55
N GLY A 107 14.65 6.14 -15.32
CA GLY A 107 15.30 7.39 -15.69
C GLY A 107 16.11 8.00 -14.55
N ALA A 108 16.40 9.30 -14.64
CA ALA A 108 17.22 10.01 -13.66
C ALA A 108 16.50 10.24 -12.31
N SER A 109 15.18 10.30 -12.33
CA SER A 109 14.35 10.48 -11.15
C SER A 109 12.90 10.06 -11.43
N ALA A 110 12.09 9.89 -10.38
CA ALA A 110 10.66 9.68 -10.52
C ALA A 110 9.89 10.52 -9.50
N THR A 111 8.68 10.93 -9.88
CA THR A 111 7.80 11.66 -8.97
C THR A 111 7.01 10.67 -8.12
N VAL A 112 7.11 10.82 -6.81
CA VAL A 112 6.35 10.07 -5.81
C VAL A 112 5.19 10.92 -5.34
N THR A 113 3.98 10.42 -5.49
CA THR A 113 2.77 11.01 -4.88
C THR A 113 2.26 10.05 -3.83
N ILE A 114 2.03 10.51 -2.61
CA ILE A 114 1.43 9.73 -1.54
C ILE A 114 0.00 10.22 -1.31
N GLY A 115 -0.95 9.30 -1.44
CA GLY A 115 -2.37 9.58 -1.26
C GLY A 115 -2.73 9.83 0.20
N ALA A 116 -3.44 10.90 0.49
CA ALA A 116 -3.98 11.15 1.83
C ALA A 116 -5.06 10.10 2.18
N GLY A 117 -5.27 9.86 3.46
CA GLY A 117 -6.45 9.15 3.92
C GLY A 117 -7.73 9.93 3.60
N GLY A 118 -8.81 9.22 3.32
CA GLY A 118 -10.12 9.81 3.11
C GLY A 118 -10.59 10.55 4.36
N VAL A 119 -11.13 11.75 4.17
CA VAL A 119 -11.61 12.56 5.29
C VAL A 119 -12.81 11.91 5.99
N ALA A 120 -12.92 12.11 7.29
CA ALA A 120 -14.10 11.73 8.05
C ALA A 120 -15.35 12.40 7.48
N ALA A 121 -16.48 11.69 7.45
CA ALA A 121 -17.75 12.33 7.20
C ALA A 121 -18.04 13.38 8.29
N THR A 122 -18.62 14.52 7.90
CA THR A 122 -19.18 15.46 8.88
C THR A 122 -20.34 14.80 9.63
N ALA A 123 -20.67 15.31 10.83
CA ALA A 123 -21.84 14.86 11.58
C ALA A 123 -23.10 14.98 10.72
N GLY A 124 -23.99 13.99 10.84
CA GLY A 124 -25.14 13.83 9.95
C GLY A 124 -24.98 12.58 9.07
N GLY A 125 -26.01 12.25 8.29
CA GLY A 125 -26.01 11.09 7.38
C GLY A 125 -25.08 11.25 6.16
N ASN A 126 -23.88 11.78 6.35
CA ASN A 126 -22.95 12.10 5.29
C ASN A 126 -22.00 10.94 5.00
N THR A 127 -21.63 10.79 3.71
CA THR A 127 -20.64 9.80 3.26
C THR A 127 -19.23 10.28 3.57
N GLY A 128 -18.35 9.37 3.99
CA GLY A 128 -16.92 9.64 4.19
C GLY A 128 -16.20 9.96 2.88
N GLY A 129 -15.04 10.59 2.99
CA GLY A 129 -14.21 10.90 1.83
C GLY A 129 -13.49 9.67 1.26
N THR A 130 -13.26 9.70 -0.05
CA THR A 130 -12.39 8.73 -0.71
C THR A 130 -10.93 9.01 -0.39
N GLY A 131 -10.12 7.99 -0.16
CA GLY A 131 -8.68 8.10 -0.01
C GLY A 131 -7.99 8.58 -1.29
N GLY A 132 -6.84 9.23 -1.13
CA GLY A 132 -6.03 9.70 -2.25
C GLY A 132 -5.28 8.57 -2.96
N THR A 133 -4.91 8.82 -4.22
CA THR A 133 -4.08 7.91 -5.01
C THR A 133 -2.61 8.05 -4.65
N THR A 134 -1.93 6.92 -4.40
CA THR A 134 -0.46 6.87 -4.37
C THR A 134 0.05 6.46 -5.74
N SER A 135 1.08 7.14 -6.25
CA SER A 135 1.65 6.85 -7.56
C SER A 135 3.14 7.10 -7.64
N LEU A 136 3.81 6.34 -8.54
CA LEU A 136 5.18 6.55 -8.98
C LEU A 136 5.18 6.85 -10.48
N ALA A 137 5.49 8.09 -10.84
CA ALA A 137 5.57 8.52 -12.23
C ALA A 137 7.04 8.57 -12.67
N LEU A 138 7.41 7.67 -13.58
CA LEU A 138 8.75 7.48 -14.09
C LEU A 138 9.04 8.46 -15.23
N THR A 139 10.29 8.91 -15.36
CA THR A 139 10.73 9.86 -16.41
C THR A 139 11.56 9.21 -17.51
N GLY A 140 11.90 7.92 -17.38
CA GLY A 140 12.70 7.18 -18.34
C GLY A 140 11.91 6.72 -19.58
N SER A 141 12.36 5.65 -20.20
CA SER A 141 11.74 5.13 -21.43
C SER A 141 10.30 4.67 -21.19
N GLY A 142 9.35 5.27 -21.92
CA GLY A 142 7.94 4.90 -21.90
C GLY A 142 7.04 5.72 -20.95
N THR A 143 7.56 6.65 -20.16
CA THR A 143 6.78 7.53 -19.25
C THR A 143 5.65 6.79 -18.52
N ILE A 144 6.01 5.73 -17.80
CA ILE A 144 5.04 4.86 -17.13
C ILE A 144 4.70 5.43 -15.74
N THR A 145 3.42 5.43 -15.40
CA THR A 145 2.97 5.70 -14.03
C THR A 145 2.28 4.46 -13.48
N ILE A 146 2.83 3.88 -12.39
CA ILE A 146 2.13 2.89 -11.59
C ILE A 146 1.33 3.61 -10.51
N SER A 147 0.11 3.16 -10.23
CA SER A 147 -0.71 3.77 -9.20
C SER A 147 -1.60 2.78 -8.46
N SER A 148 -1.91 3.13 -7.21
CA SER A 148 -2.92 2.53 -6.36
C SER A 148 -3.92 3.61 -5.95
N SER A 149 -5.16 3.53 -6.40
CA SER A 149 -6.21 4.46 -5.99
C SER A 149 -6.61 4.22 -4.54
N GLY A 150 -7.13 5.25 -3.89
CA GLY A 150 -7.65 5.11 -2.54
C GLY A 150 -8.93 4.27 -2.45
N GLY A 151 -9.22 3.77 -1.25
CA GLY A 151 -10.51 3.18 -0.93
C GLY A 151 -11.61 4.24 -0.87
N LEU A 152 -12.82 3.88 -1.25
CA LEU A 152 -13.98 4.77 -1.20
C LEU A 152 -14.44 4.98 0.24
N GLY A 153 -15.10 6.11 0.49
CA GLY A 153 -15.71 6.40 1.78
C GLY A 153 -16.92 5.51 2.07
N GLY A 154 -17.13 5.20 3.34
CA GLY A 154 -18.33 4.52 3.81
C GLY A 154 -19.56 5.45 3.74
N VAL A 155 -20.71 4.88 3.43
CA VAL A 155 -21.98 5.62 3.33
C VAL A 155 -22.46 6.03 4.71
N GLY A 156 -22.97 7.26 4.83
CA GLY A 156 -23.61 7.72 6.05
C GLY A 156 -25.01 7.15 6.23
N ASP A 157 -25.52 7.22 7.45
CA ASP A 157 -26.87 6.79 7.78
C ASP A 157 -27.69 7.93 8.39
N SER A 158 -28.97 8.05 7.99
CA SER A 158 -29.90 9.08 8.44
C SER A 158 -31.22 8.48 8.89
N THR A 159 -32.00 9.25 9.63
CA THR A 159 -33.33 8.87 10.18
C THR A 159 -34.35 8.40 9.14
N ALA A 160 -34.11 8.71 7.86
CA ALA A 160 -34.97 8.26 6.77
C ALA A 160 -34.60 6.83 6.27
N GLN A 161 -33.51 6.28 6.75
CA GLN A 161 -33.03 4.98 6.32
C GLN A 161 -33.56 3.88 7.25
N THR A 162 -34.28 2.95 6.68
CA THR A 162 -34.66 1.68 7.35
C THR A 162 -33.70 0.55 6.99
N ALA A 163 -32.66 0.85 6.21
CA ALA A 163 -31.69 -0.09 5.71
C ALA A 163 -30.27 0.26 6.16
N SER A 164 -29.43 -0.73 6.28
CA SER A 164 -28.01 -0.59 6.61
C SER A 164 -27.26 0.32 5.62
N ALA A 165 -26.42 1.21 6.12
CA ALA A 165 -25.52 2.01 5.29
C ALA A 165 -24.36 1.15 4.77
N PHE A 166 -24.10 1.18 3.46
CA PHE A 166 -23.07 0.35 2.84
C PHE A 166 -21.65 0.83 3.20
N GLY A 167 -20.75 -0.13 3.30
CA GLY A 167 -19.32 0.17 3.36
C GLY A 167 -18.77 0.70 2.03
N GLY A 168 -17.69 1.45 2.09
CA GLY A 168 -16.95 1.94 0.92
C GLY A 168 -16.30 0.79 0.15
N ALA A 169 -16.34 0.84 -1.16
CA ALA A 169 -15.63 -0.13 -2.00
C ALA A 169 -14.11 0.06 -1.91
N GLY A 170 -13.35 -1.01 -2.12
CA GLY A 170 -11.90 -0.94 -2.24
C GLY A 170 -11.44 -0.26 -3.52
N GLY A 171 -10.24 0.33 -3.49
CA GLY A 171 -9.58 0.95 -4.63
C GLY A 171 -9.15 -0.05 -5.71
N SER A 172 -8.48 0.46 -6.75
CA SER A 172 -7.94 -0.30 -7.88
C SER A 172 -6.49 0.09 -8.20
N CYS A 173 -5.74 -0.79 -8.88
CA CYS A 173 -4.40 -0.52 -9.36
C CYS A 173 -4.40 -0.20 -10.86
N THR A 174 -3.41 0.58 -11.29
CA THR A 174 -3.12 0.85 -12.70
C THR A 174 -1.67 0.57 -12.99
N ASN A 175 -1.37 -0.07 -14.12
CA ASN A 175 -0.02 -0.43 -14.58
C ASN A 175 0.78 -1.28 -13.57
N ALA A 176 0.13 -2.01 -12.69
CA ALA A 176 0.76 -2.94 -11.76
C ALA A 176 0.91 -4.32 -12.41
N ASP A 177 1.95 -5.07 -12.02
CA ASP A 177 2.13 -6.46 -12.44
C ASP A 177 1.08 -7.37 -11.77
N VAL A 178 0.67 -7.00 -10.54
CA VAL A 178 -0.46 -7.62 -9.84
C VAL A 178 -1.53 -6.56 -9.56
N ALA A 179 -2.65 -6.68 -10.25
CA ALA A 179 -3.78 -5.76 -10.14
C ALA A 179 -4.87 -6.35 -9.20
N ALA A 180 -4.60 -6.38 -7.90
CA ALA A 180 -5.62 -6.72 -6.91
C ALA A 180 -6.55 -5.53 -6.64
N ARG A 181 -7.80 -5.81 -6.25
CA ARG A 181 -8.68 -4.78 -5.68
C ARG A 181 -8.44 -4.65 -4.18
N GLY A 182 -8.61 -3.46 -3.66
CA GLY A 182 -8.68 -3.23 -2.22
C GLY A 182 -9.92 -3.90 -1.61
N ALA A 183 -9.88 -4.22 -0.34
CA ALA A 183 -11.04 -4.74 0.38
C ALA A 183 -12.11 -3.65 0.56
N SER A 184 -13.38 -4.06 0.55
CA SER A 184 -14.50 -3.17 0.88
C SER A 184 -14.72 -3.10 2.38
N GLY A 185 -15.12 -1.93 2.89
CA GLY A 185 -15.61 -1.79 4.25
C GLY A 185 -16.93 -2.52 4.44
N ASN A 186 -17.27 -2.81 5.70
CA ASN A 186 -18.53 -3.45 6.03
C ASN A 186 -19.67 -2.42 6.13
N ALA A 187 -20.90 -2.89 5.90
CA ALA A 187 -22.10 -2.10 6.19
C ALA A 187 -22.25 -1.84 7.69
N GLY A 188 -22.81 -0.69 8.04
CA GLY A 188 -23.33 -0.43 9.37
C GLY A 188 -24.63 -1.20 9.58
N LEU A 189 -24.86 -1.73 10.78
CA LEU A 189 -26.05 -2.50 11.13
C LEU A 189 -26.76 -1.86 12.32
N HIS A 190 -28.08 -1.67 12.22
CA HIS A 190 -28.89 -1.21 13.33
C HIS A 190 -30.26 -1.89 13.33
N SER A 191 -30.88 -1.96 14.50
CA SER A 191 -32.25 -2.39 14.66
C SER A 191 -33.12 -1.21 15.14
N ALA A 192 -34.39 -1.26 14.88
CA ALA A 192 -35.34 -0.17 15.19
C ALA A 192 -35.34 0.25 16.68
N ILE A 193 -34.88 -0.60 17.56
CA ILE A 193 -34.88 -0.38 18.99
C ILE A 193 -33.64 -1.06 19.63
N LEU A 194 -32.68 -0.29 20.15
CA LEU A 194 -31.68 -0.72 21.12
C LEU A 194 -30.36 -1.32 20.61
N PHE A 195 -30.05 -1.37 19.34
CA PHE A 195 -28.76 -1.90 18.88
C PHE A 195 -28.26 -1.16 17.63
N ALA A 196 -27.00 -0.74 17.66
CA ALA A 196 -26.29 -0.22 16.49
C ALA A 196 -24.84 -0.67 16.49
N THR A 197 -24.35 -1.06 15.33
CA THR A 197 -22.94 -1.42 15.08
C THR A 197 -22.45 -0.68 13.86
N GLY A 198 -21.47 0.20 14.03
CA GLY A 198 -20.78 0.82 12.89
C GLY A 198 -20.06 -0.23 12.04
N GLY A 199 -20.11 -0.09 10.72
CA GLY A 199 -19.43 -1.01 9.81
C GLY A 199 -17.92 -1.02 10.04
N LYS A 200 -17.27 -2.22 10.08
CA LYS A 200 -15.80 -2.32 10.15
C LYS A 200 -15.16 -1.64 8.96
N GLY A 201 -14.07 -0.90 9.16
CA GLY A 201 -13.21 -0.41 8.09
C GLY A 201 -12.47 -1.57 7.40
N ALA A 202 -12.15 -1.41 6.13
CA ALA A 202 -11.45 -2.44 5.36
C ALA A 202 -9.99 -2.56 5.76
N ASP A 203 -9.50 -3.78 5.83
CA ASP A 203 -8.08 -4.09 6.00
C ASP A 203 -7.34 -3.87 4.66
N SER A 204 -6.13 -3.36 4.73
CA SER A 204 -5.21 -3.24 3.60
C SER A 204 -4.07 -4.27 3.72
N ALA A 205 -3.21 -4.35 2.71
CA ALA A 205 -2.02 -5.20 2.78
C ALA A 205 -1.02 -4.77 3.87
N TRP A 206 -1.04 -3.50 4.29
CA TRP A 206 -0.12 -2.92 5.27
C TRP A 206 -0.81 -2.26 6.47
N GLY A 207 -2.07 -2.58 6.70
CA GLY A 207 -2.80 -2.03 7.84
C GLY A 207 -4.14 -2.71 8.10
N MET A 208 -4.54 -2.70 9.35
CA MET A 208 -5.85 -3.19 9.78
C MET A 208 -6.87 -2.06 9.70
N GLY A 209 -8.06 -2.36 9.19
CA GLY A 209 -9.20 -1.44 9.22
C GLY A 209 -9.68 -1.16 10.63
N GLY A 210 -10.32 -0.01 10.81
CA GLY A 210 -10.93 0.36 12.08
C GLY A 210 -11.93 -0.70 12.54
N LEU A 211 -11.80 -1.14 13.78
CA LEU A 211 -12.70 -2.14 14.36
C LEU A 211 -14.10 -1.56 14.54
N SER A 212 -15.12 -2.37 14.30
CA SER A 212 -16.51 -2.02 14.59
C SER A 212 -16.71 -1.73 16.08
N ASN A 213 -17.47 -0.69 16.37
CA ASN A 213 -18.02 -0.45 17.71
C ASN A 213 -19.51 -0.74 17.69
N SER A 214 -20.01 -1.32 18.79
CA SER A 214 -21.45 -1.60 18.97
C SER A 214 -21.91 -1.12 20.32
N THR A 215 -23.18 -0.74 20.39
CA THR A 215 -23.82 -0.34 21.66
C THR A 215 -25.30 -0.70 21.65
N ALA A 216 -25.81 -0.95 22.83
CA ALA A 216 -27.25 -1.06 23.11
C ALA A 216 -27.82 0.26 23.68
N ASN A 217 -26.99 1.20 24.11
CA ASN A 217 -27.41 2.50 24.64
C ASN A 217 -26.23 3.47 24.62
N GLY A 218 -26.15 4.29 23.57
CA GLY A 218 -25.07 5.25 23.41
C GLY A 218 -24.84 5.60 21.95
N SER A 219 -23.83 6.40 21.70
CA SER A 219 -23.40 6.81 20.36
C SER A 219 -21.90 7.09 20.33
N GLY A 220 -21.30 7.01 19.15
CA GLY A 220 -19.89 7.30 18.99
C GLY A 220 -19.42 7.29 17.54
N SER A 221 -18.29 7.95 17.30
CA SER A 221 -17.55 7.82 16.06
C SER A 221 -16.99 6.40 15.94
N GLY A 222 -16.66 6.00 14.72
CA GLY A 222 -15.90 4.78 14.50
C GLY A 222 -14.45 4.90 14.96
N ASN A 223 -13.72 3.82 14.81
CA ASN A 223 -12.28 3.73 15.06
C ASN A 223 -11.49 4.01 13.77
N ALA A 224 -10.35 4.69 13.91
CA ALA A 224 -9.39 4.75 12.83
C ALA A 224 -8.79 3.36 12.57
N GLY A 225 -8.39 3.10 11.35
CA GLY A 225 -7.54 1.96 11.03
C GLY A 225 -6.12 2.17 11.56
N SER A 226 -5.28 1.14 11.44
CA SER A 226 -3.84 1.22 11.72
C SER A 226 -3.04 0.93 10.45
N GLY A 227 -1.77 1.33 10.44
CA GLY A 227 -0.88 1.14 9.29
C GLY A 227 -1.26 2.03 8.11
N PHE A 228 -1.08 1.55 6.88
CA PHE A 228 -1.25 2.33 5.66
C PHE A 228 -2.40 1.80 4.80
N GLY A 229 -3.13 2.71 4.17
CA GLY A 229 -4.16 2.40 3.19
C GLY A 229 -5.43 1.74 3.72
N SER A 230 -5.58 1.58 5.02
CA SER A 230 -6.74 0.94 5.65
C SER A 230 -7.90 1.93 5.87
N GLY A 231 -9.14 1.42 5.79
CA GLY A 231 -10.36 2.20 6.01
C GLY A 231 -10.70 2.38 7.49
N ALA A 232 -11.48 3.42 7.80
CA ALA A 232 -12.02 3.68 9.13
C ALA A 232 -13.35 2.97 9.36
N SER A 233 -13.72 2.64 10.61
CA SER A 233 -15.03 2.08 10.92
C SER A 233 -16.12 3.17 11.03
N GLY A 234 -17.38 2.79 10.78
CA GLY A 234 -18.54 3.68 10.76
C GLY A 234 -18.96 4.23 12.12
N ALA A 235 -19.55 5.42 12.12
CA ALA A 235 -20.23 5.98 13.27
C ALA A 235 -21.51 5.19 13.61
N PHE A 236 -21.98 5.27 14.86
CA PHE A 236 -23.14 4.53 15.33
C PHE A 236 -23.90 5.28 16.43
N SER A 237 -25.19 4.99 16.57
CA SER A 237 -26.02 5.42 17.70
C SER A 237 -27.15 4.41 17.94
N ALA A 238 -27.35 4.04 19.19
CA ALA A 238 -28.52 3.30 19.69
C ALA A 238 -29.18 4.07 20.84
N GLN A 239 -29.17 5.38 20.80
CA GLN A 239 -29.61 6.26 21.85
C GLN A 239 -30.91 6.97 21.45
N ALA A 240 -31.84 7.13 22.41
CA ALA A 240 -33.02 7.92 22.21
C ALA A 240 -32.67 9.41 22.03
N GLY A 241 -33.40 10.10 21.15
CA GLY A 241 -33.19 11.51 20.83
C GLY A 241 -32.46 11.74 19.51
N VAL A 242 -32.35 12.99 19.11
CA VAL A 242 -31.60 13.37 17.90
C VAL A 242 -30.11 13.41 18.22
N VAL A 243 -29.36 12.52 17.60
CA VAL A 243 -27.89 12.43 17.75
C VAL A 243 -27.22 12.51 16.38
N ASN A 244 -26.27 13.42 16.25
CA ASN A 244 -25.44 13.59 15.06
C ASN A 244 -24.01 13.22 15.41
N VAL A 245 -23.43 12.24 14.73
CA VAL A 245 -22.06 11.79 14.96
C VAL A 245 -21.27 11.83 13.65
N ALA A 246 -20.07 12.39 13.71
CA ALA A 246 -19.14 12.40 12.59
C ALA A 246 -18.54 11.01 12.36
N GLY A 247 -18.12 10.73 11.13
CA GLY A 247 -17.30 9.59 10.79
C GLY A 247 -15.87 9.72 11.33
N THR A 248 -15.00 8.83 10.86
CA THR A 248 -13.57 8.78 11.18
C THR A 248 -12.74 8.74 9.88
N ALA A 249 -11.56 9.38 9.88
CA ALA A 249 -10.70 9.43 8.69
C ALA A 249 -10.02 8.08 8.42
N GLY A 250 -9.81 7.77 7.14
CA GLY A 250 -9.00 6.64 6.69
C GLY A 250 -7.49 6.89 6.85
N GLN A 251 -6.69 5.85 6.67
CA GLN A 251 -5.24 5.93 6.81
C GLN A 251 -4.56 6.39 5.52
N ILE A 252 -3.44 7.09 5.66
CA ILE A 252 -2.60 7.58 4.56
C ILE A 252 -2.03 6.42 3.73
N GLY A 253 -1.71 6.70 2.46
CA GLY A 253 -0.94 5.80 1.61
C GLY A 253 0.55 5.72 1.97
N TYR A 254 1.27 4.83 1.28
CA TYR A 254 2.70 4.60 1.51
C TYR A 254 3.35 4.00 0.27
N MET A 255 4.67 4.18 0.14
CA MET A 255 5.46 3.56 -0.92
C MET A 255 6.79 3.06 -0.39
N ARG A 256 7.20 1.87 -0.86
CA ARG A 256 8.52 1.28 -0.66
C ARG A 256 9.14 0.96 -2.03
N ILE A 257 10.37 1.37 -2.23
CA ILE A 257 11.16 1.07 -3.42
C ILE A 257 12.39 0.31 -2.97
N THR A 258 12.52 -0.92 -3.45
CA THR A 258 13.71 -1.75 -3.25
C THR A 258 14.56 -1.68 -4.51
N GLU A 259 15.78 -1.17 -4.39
CA GLU A 259 16.76 -1.04 -5.47
C GLU A 259 17.71 -2.23 -5.46
N TYR A 260 17.99 -2.74 -6.64
CA TYR A 260 18.99 -3.78 -6.90
C TYR A 260 20.14 -3.13 -7.68
N ILE A 261 21.31 -3.12 -7.06
CA ILE A 261 22.46 -2.30 -7.48
C ILE A 261 23.60 -3.23 -7.89
N SER A 262 24.21 -2.94 -9.03
CA SER A 262 25.48 -3.54 -9.49
C SER A 262 26.64 -2.62 -9.10
N ALA A 263 27.80 -3.22 -8.78
CA ALA A 263 29.04 -2.50 -8.49
C ALA A 263 29.55 -1.72 -9.69
#